data_46570f07bc40dd901da862511e060c81
#
_entry.id   46570f07bc40dd901da862511e060c81
#
_cell.length_a   1.000
_cell.length_b   1.000
_cell.length_c   1.000
_cell.angle_alpha   90.00
_cell.angle_beta   90.00
_cell.angle_gamma   90.00
#
_symmetry.space_group_name_H-M   'P 1'
#
loop_
_entity.id
_entity.type
_entity.pdbx_description
1 polymer ?
#
loop_
_entity_poly.entity_id
_entity_poly.type
_entity_poly.pdbx_seq_one_letter_code
_entity_poly.pdbx_strand_id
1 'polypeptide(L)'
;LWNSILTKNDFNMELNATKRTDLFLIDPRNIVVMDGFNVRRDFDLNELKEQIKANGVLNPVTVIPFKEDGVEKYKLVDGERRYRATMLAISEGASIPFIKALKAPKGATTEQLYIEQMMRNEGKRFSELECAIMFRRFKEEFGYSQVEIAEKFKKSPAFISKCLSLLDLPQYLQDKIANGELSAKAAREISSTYAHENDQVRAAKTALRTAKANGKTTATNKEVQSALKDSKQAKAIADALRSVWAYLDGEKTVDVDRLIKLLDSTSSLHSAMKEYKKAK
;
A
#
# COMPACT_ATOMS: atom_id res chain seq x y z
N LEU A 1 31.02 40.78 -9.23
CA LEU A 1 31.77 39.68 -8.51
C LEU A 1 31.15 38.29 -8.71
N TRP A 2 30.53 38.02 -9.89
CA TRP A 2 29.94 36.69 -10.22
C TRP A 2 30.39 36.17 -11.59
N ASN A 3 31.48 36.69 -12.18
CA ASN A 3 31.87 36.34 -13.54
C ASN A 3 33.25 35.65 -13.68
N SER A 4 33.72 34.87 -12.69
CA SER A 4 35.07 34.32 -12.76
C SER A 4 35.23 32.87 -12.32
N ILE A 5 34.17 32.01 -12.43
CA ILE A 5 34.31 30.56 -12.05
C ILE A 5 33.82 29.58 -13.13
N LEU A 6 33.53 30.02 -14.34
CA LEU A 6 33.30 29.08 -15.43
C LEU A 6 34.39 29.32 -16.51
N THR A 7 35.40 28.50 -16.51
CA THR A 7 36.38 28.44 -17.58
C THR A 7 35.74 27.90 -18.85
N LYS A 8 36.07 28.43 -20.02
CA LYS A 8 35.58 27.98 -21.34
C LYS A 8 35.77 26.49 -21.62
N ASN A 9 36.58 25.77 -20.84
CA ASN A 9 36.81 24.35 -20.97
C ASN A 9 35.79 23.43 -20.35
N ASP A 10 34.98 23.95 -19.42
CA ASP A 10 33.95 23.09 -18.77
C ASP A 10 32.67 22.99 -19.61
N PHE A 11 32.55 23.76 -20.68
CA PHE A 11 31.41 23.73 -21.60
C PHE A 11 31.62 22.83 -22.84
N ASN A 12 32.80 22.23 -22.99
CA ASN A 12 33.09 21.29 -24.07
C ASN A 12 32.85 19.82 -23.67
N MET A 13 31.95 19.58 -22.74
CA MET A 13 31.42 18.25 -22.52
C MET A 13 30.49 17.92 -23.70
N GLU A 14 31.00 17.08 -24.58
CA GLU A 14 30.41 16.41 -25.74
C GLU A 14 28.87 16.45 -25.82
N LEU A 15 28.30 17.58 -26.20
CA LEU A 15 26.88 17.76 -26.55
C LEU A 15 26.49 17.01 -27.84
N ASN A 16 27.42 16.27 -28.44
CA ASN A 16 27.24 15.58 -29.73
C ASN A 16 27.20 14.05 -29.62
N ALA A 17 27.16 13.44 -28.44
CA ALA A 17 26.96 12.00 -28.31
C ALA A 17 25.48 11.66 -28.38
N THR A 18 24.92 11.58 -29.57
CA THR A 18 23.60 10.96 -29.79
C THR A 18 23.73 9.46 -29.42
N LYS A 19 23.31 9.07 -28.21
CA LYS A 19 23.17 7.67 -27.85
C LYS A 19 21.98 7.10 -28.58
N ARG A 20 22.22 6.21 -29.55
CA ARG A 20 21.16 5.47 -30.23
C ARG A 20 20.53 4.51 -29.25
N THR A 21 19.23 4.64 -29.03
CA THR A 21 18.44 3.68 -28.25
C THR A 21 17.68 2.81 -29.24
N ASP A 22 17.99 1.52 -29.28
CA ASP A 22 17.31 0.60 -30.17
C ASP A 22 15.92 0.26 -29.61
N LEU A 23 14.88 0.66 -30.34
CA LEU A 23 13.49 0.28 -30.10
C LEU A 23 13.22 -1.01 -30.87
N PHE A 24 12.76 -2.02 -30.16
CA PHE A 24 12.40 -3.33 -30.74
C PHE A 24 10.89 -3.48 -30.77
N LEU A 25 10.42 -4.24 -31.75
CA LEU A 25 9.06 -4.76 -31.79
C LEU A 25 9.14 -6.24 -31.42
N ILE A 26 8.52 -6.63 -30.33
CA ILE A 26 8.54 -8.01 -29.82
C ILE A 26 7.12 -8.55 -29.69
N ASP A 27 6.95 -9.84 -29.97
CA ASP A 27 5.70 -10.54 -29.71
C ASP A 27 5.47 -10.58 -28.19
N PRO A 28 4.35 -10.03 -27.68
CA PRO A 28 4.07 -10.02 -26.24
C PRO A 28 3.98 -11.43 -25.64
N ARG A 29 3.71 -12.47 -26.42
CA ARG A 29 3.68 -13.87 -25.96
C ARG A 29 5.07 -14.43 -25.60
N ASN A 30 6.13 -13.83 -26.12
CA ASN A 30 7.52 -14.19 -25.80
C ASN A 30 8.07 -13.46 -24.56
N ILE A 31 7.22 -12.64 -23.89
CA ILE A 31 7.60 -11.95 -22.66
C ILE A 31 7.27 -12.82 -21.46
N VAL A 32 8.24 -12.97 -20.56
CA VAL A 32 8.12 -13.68 -19.30
C VAL A 32 8.16 -12.67 -18.16
N VAL A 33 7.09 -12.67 -17.34
CA VAL A 33 7.06 -11.88 -16.11
C VAL A 33 7.84 -12.63 -15.04
N MET A 34 8.79 -11.95 -14.40
CA MET A 34 9.56 -12.53 -13.31
C MET A 34 8.74 -12.51 -12.02
N ASP A 35 8.51 -13.68 -11.44
CA ASP A 35 7.76 -13.80 -10.20
C ASP A 35 8.40 -12.98 -9.08
N GLY A 36 7.56 -12.21 -8.38
CA GLY A 36 7.98 -11.38 -7.27
C GLY A 36 8.87 -10.18 -7.65
N PHE A 37 9.27 -10.00 -8.90
CA PHE A 37 10.11 -8.86 -9.30
C PHE A 37 9.35 -7.54 -9.12
N ASN A 38 8.10 -7.45 -9.54
CA ASN A 38 7.28 -6.26 -9.31
C ASN A 38 6.56 -6.36 -7.95
N VAL A 39 6.64 -5.28 -7.18
CA VAL A 39 5.95 -5.16 -5.88
C VAL A 39 4.48 -4.81 -6.00
N ARG A 40 4.03 -4.38 -7.18
CA ARG A 40 2.65 -3.97 -7.42
C ARG A 40 1.71 -5.17 -7.43
N ARG A 41 0.62 -5.07 -6.67
CA ARG A 41 -0.40 -6.12 -6.55
C ARG A 41 -1.67 -5.81 -7.35
N ASP A 42 -2.05 -4.54 -7.45
CA ASP A 42 -3.21 -4.07 -8.20
C ASP A 42 -2.78 -3.24 -9.40
N PHE A 43 -3.19 -3.66 -10.59
CA PHE A 43 -2.79 -3.04 -11.84
C PHE A 43 -3.86 -2.12 -12.45
N ASP A 44 -5.14 -2.23 -12.06
CA ASP A 44 -6.24 -1.46 -12.65
C ASP A 44 -6.10 -1.36 -14.19
N LEU A 45 -6.48 -2.43 -14.88
CA LEU A 45 -6.14 -2.62 -16.30
C LEU A 45 -7.21 -2.10 -17.26
N ASN A 46 -8.45 -1.86 -16.81
CA ASN A 46 -9.60 -1.69 -17.71
C ASN A 46 -9.44 -0.49 -18.66
N GLU A 47 -9.14 0.69 -18.10
CA GLU A 47 -8.95 1.89 -18.92
C GLU A 47 -7.73 1.75 -19.86
N LEU A 48 -6.60 1.27 -19.33
CA LEU A 48 -5.37 1.10 -20.10
C LEU A 48 -5.54 0.05 -21.20
N LYS A 49 -6.31 -1.01 -20.99
CA LYS A 49 -6.64 -2.01 -21.98
C LYS A 49 -7.39 -1.40 -23.18
N GLU A 50 -8.38 -0.57 -22.91
CA GLU A 50 -9.14 0.08 -24.00
C GLU A 50 -8.26 1.09 -24.77
N GLN A 51 -7.40 1.83 -24.07
CA GLN A 51 -6.41 2.70 -24.72
C GLN A 51 -5.44 1.90 -25.60
N ILE A 52 -4.99 0.72 -25.16
CA ILE A 52 -4.08 -0.14 -25.92
C ILE A 52 -4.80 -0.75 -27.14
N LYS A 53 -6.07 -1.13 -27.03
CA LYS A 53 -6.86 -1.59 -28.19
C LYS A 53 -6.96 -0.53 -29.28
N ALA A 54 -7.15 0.74 -28.87
CA ALA A 54 -7.32 1.83 -29.81
C ALA A 54 -6.00 2.32 -30.44
N ASN A 55 -4.92 2.40 -29.65
CA ASN A 55 -3.69 3.12 -30.02
C ASN A 55 -2.42 2.25 -29.99
N GLY A 56 -2.53 0.99 -29.58
CA GLY A 56 -1.38 0.15 -29.26
C GLY A 56 -0.63 0.60 -28.00
N VAL A 57 0.51 -0.01 -27.74
CA VAL A 57 1.37 0.34 -26.60
C VAL A 57 2.23 1.55 -27.01
N LEU A 58 1.88 2.75 -26.50
CA LEU A 58 2.58 3.99 -26.83
C LEU A 58 3.97 4.05 -26.21
N ASN A 59 4.08 3.79 -24.93
CA ASN A 59 5.36 3.79 -24.19
C ASN A 59 5.95 2.36 -24.17
N PRO A 60 7.22 2.17 -24.59
CA PRO A 60 7.84 0.87 -24.66
C PRO A 60 7.96 0.21 -23.27
N VAL A 61 7.89 -1.12 -23.22
CA VAL A 61 8.28 -1.90 -22.05
C VAL A 61 9.80 -2.07 -22.01
N THR A 62 10.37 -2.36 -20.83
CA THR A 62 11.81 -2.66 -20.73
C THR A 62 12.01 -4.14 -20.47
N VAL A 63 12.90 -4.78 -21.22
CA VAL A 63 13.10 -6.23 -21.18
C VAL A 63 14.59 -6.61 -21.18
N ILE A 64 14.87 -7.81 -20.66
CA ILE A 64 16.17 -8.49 -20.81
C ILE A 64 15.96 -9.70 -21.71
N PRO A 65 16.66 -9.77 -22.89
CA PRO A 65 16.58 -10.94 -23.75
C PRO A 65 17.32 -12.12 -23.10
N PHE A 66 16.75 -13.31 -23.28
CA PHE A 66 17.37 -14.58 -22.91
C PHE A 66 16.96 -15.68 -23.88
N LYS A 67 17.64 -16.81 -23.85
CA LYS A 67 17.27 -17.97 -24.66
C LYS A 67 16.74 -19.07 -23.74
N GLU A 68 15.61 -19.66 -24.14
CA GLU A 68 15.04 -20.84 -23.50
C GLU A 68 14.74 -21.87 -24.60
N ASP A 69 15.32 -23.05 -24.51
CA ASP A 69 15.19 -24.12 -25.52
C ASP A 69 15.52 -23.65 -26.95
N GLY A 70 16.50 -22.76 -27.09
CA GLY A 70 16.91 -22.19 -28.37
C GLY A 70 16.03 -21.04 -28.89
N VAL A 71 14.90 -20.77 -28.25
CA VAL A 71 13.96 -19.68 -28.58
C VAL A 71 14.34 -18.42 -27.82
N GLU A 72 14.34 -17.27 -28.52
CA GLU A 72 14.56 -15.97 -27.89
C GLU A 72 13.30 -15.55 -27.12
N LYS A 73 13.44 -15.33 -25.82
CA LYS A 73 12.43 -14.83 -24.90
C LYS A 73 12.93 -13.58 -24.17
N TYR A 74 12.02 -12.88 -23.51
CA TYR A 74 12.29 -11.57 -22.91
C TYR A 74 11.77 -11.51 -21.47
N LYS A 75 12.65 -11.37 -20.48
CA LYS A 75 12.28 -11.11 -19.09
C LYS A 75 11.80 -9.67 -18.96
N LEU A 76 10.61 -9.46 -18.44
CA LEU A 76 10.04 -8.13 -18.24
C LEU A 76 10.65 -7.45 -17.01
N VAL A 77 11.23 -6.26 -17.22
CA VAL A 77 11.84 -5.43 -16.17
C VAL A 77 10.93 -4.27 -15.80
N ASP A 78 10.37 -3.57 -16.79
CA ASP A 78 9.45 -2.45 -16.58
C ASP A 78 8.28 -2.48 -17.55
N GLY A 79 7.15 -1.95 -17.11
CA GLY A 79 5.94 -1.87 -17.92
C GLY A 79 4.98 -3.04 -17.74
N GLU A 80 5.00 -3.74 -16.62
CA GLU A 80 4.14 -4.89 -16.36
C GLU A 80 2.64 -4.54 -16.48
N ARG A 81 2.22 -3.36 -16.04
CA ARG A 81 0.84 -2.90 -16.23
C ARG A 81 0.46 -2.84 -17.72
N ARG A 82 1.36 -2.30 -18.56
CA ARG A 82 1.20 -2.21 -20.02
C ARG A 82 1.16 -3.61 -20.66
N TYR A 83 2.07 -4.48 -20.25
CA TYR A 83 2.11 -5.87 -20.70
C TYR A 83 0.82 -6.63 -20.34
N ARG A 84 0.40 -6.58 -19.07
CA ARG A 84 -0.82 -7.26 -18.61
C ARG A 84 -2.07 -6.74 -19.32
N ALA A 85 -2.18 -5.42 -19.53
CA ALA A 85 -3.28 -4.82 -20.26
C ALA A 85 -3.28 -5.25 -21.73
N THR A 86 -2.08 -5.40 -22.35
CA THR A 86 -1.93 -5.94 -23.70
C THR A 86 -2.40 -7.39 -23.79
N MET A 87 -1.96 -8.24 -22.87
CA MET A 87 -2.36 -9.66 -22.85
C MET A 87 -3.87 -9.81 -22.61
N LEU A 88 -4.45 -8.97 -21.77
CA LEU A 88 -5.91 -8.93 -21.57
C LEU A 88 -6.63 -8.49 -22.85
N ALA A 89 -6.16 -7.47 -23.55
CA ALA A 89 -6.72 -7.04 -24.82
C ALA A 89 -6.66 -8.16 -25.88
N ILE A 90 -5.54 -8.87 -25.97
CA ILE A 90 -5.37 -10.02 -26.87
C ILE A 90 -6.36 -11.14 -26.52
N SER A 91 -6.55 -11.46 -25.24
CA SER A 91 -7.49 -12.49 -24.80
C SER A 91 -8.95 -12.13 -25.11
N GLU A 92 -9.25 -10.85 -25.26
CA GLU A 92 -10.56 -10.32 -25.71
C GLU A 92 -10.66 -10.17 -27.24
N GLY A 93 -9.68 -10.69 -28.00
CA GLY A 93 -9.73 -10.74 -29.47
C GLY A 93 -9.04 -9.58 -30.20
N ALA A 94 -8.32 -8.68 -29.48
CA ALA A 94 -7.56 -7.63 -30.15
C ALA A 94 -6.34 -8.21 -30.90
N SER A 95 -6.14 -7.75 -32.14
CA SER A 95 -4.98 -8.13 -32.95
C SER A 95 -3.78 -7.24 -32.62
N ILE A 96 -2.95 -7.68 -31.69
CA ILE A 96 -1.72 -6.97 -31.30
C ILE A 96 -0.54 -7.92 -31.50
N PRO A 97 0.06 -7.97 -32.69
CA PRO A 97 1.15 -8.90 -32.99
C PRO A 97 2.46 -8.53 -32.32
N PHE A 98 2.68 -7.23 -32.08
CA PHE A 98 3.94 -6.73 -31.50
C PHE A 98 3.68 -5.58 -30.54
N ILE A 99 4.58 -5.45 -29.53
CA ILE A 99 4.65 -4.27 -28.67
C ILE A 99 6.06 -3.68 -28.71
N LYS A 100 6.15 -2.38 -28.45
CA LYS A 100 7.42 -1.65 -28.37
C LYS A 100 8.17 -2.04 -27.11
N ALA A 101 9.45 -2.36 -27.25
CA ALA A 101 10.32 -2.73 -26.14
C ALA A 101 11.70 -2.06 -26.25
N LEU A 102 12.30 -1.76 -25.11
CA LEU A 102 13.68 -1.34 -24.95
C LEU A 102 14.44 -2.46 -24.22
N LYS A 103 15.69 -2.71 -24.60
CA LYS A 103 16.57 -3.58 -23.81
C LYS A 103 17.05 -2.84 -22.58
N ALA A 104 17.05 -3.52 -21.44
CA ALA A 104 17.73 -3.03 -20.24
C ALA A 104 19.21 -2.82 -20.52
N PRO A 105 19.89 -1.88 -19.85
CA PRO A 105 21.33 -1.67 -20.02
C PRO A 105 22.09 -2.98 -19.85
N LYS A 106 23.06 -3.22 -20.75
CA LYS A 106 23.89 -4.43 -20.69
C LYS A 106 24.66 -4.46 -19.36
N GLY A 107 24.54 -5.55 -18.61
CA GLY A 107 25.16 -5.71 -17.31
C GLY A 107 24.46 -4.99 -16.16
N ALA A 108 23.23 -4.48 -16.36
CA ALA A 108 22.45 -3.91 -15.27
C ALA A 108 22.25 -4.95 -14.16
N THR A 109 22.57 -4.57 -12.93
CA THR A 109 22.34 -5.41 -11.75
C THR A 109 20.85 -5.40 -11.36
N THR A 110 20.42 -6.44 -10.65
CA THR A 110 19.04 -6.51 -10.11
C THR A 110 18.71 -5.28 -9.25
N GLU A 111 19.68 -4.81 -8.47
CA GLU A 111 19.56 -3.59 -7.68
C GLU A 111 19.25 -2.36 -8.54
N GLN A 112 20.03 -2.16 -9.62
CA GLN A 112 19.81 -1.05 -10.56
C GLN A 112 18.43 -1.11 -11.19
N LEU A 113 17.95 -2.29 -11.55
CA LEU A 113 16.63 -2.50 -12.13
C LEU A 113 15.51 -2.16 -11.14
N TYR A 114 15.65 -2.51 -9.87
CA TYR A 114 14.68 -2.11 -8.82
C TYR A 114 14.68 -0.59 -8.57
N ILE A 115 15.85 0.05 -8.58
CA ILE A 115 15.94 1.51 -8.45
C ILE A 115 15.22 2.18 -9.62
N GLU A 116 15.50 1.75 -10.85
CA GLU A 116 14.85 2.28 -12.05
C GLU A 116 13.32 2.07 -11.99
N GLN A 117 12.86 0.90 -11.57
CA GLN A 117 11.44 0.62 -11.40
C GLN A 117 10.76 1.59 -10.45
N MET A 118 11.41 1.92 -9.32
CA MET A 118 10.88 2.91 -8.37
C MET A 118 10.95 4.35 -8.87
N MET A 119 12.00 4.69 -9.63
CA MET A 119 12.22 6.06 -10.12
C MET A 119 11.35 6.41 -11.32
N ARG A 120 11.14 5.43 -12.24
CA ARG A 120 10.36 5.62 -13.48
C ARG A 120 8.86 5.55 -13.31
N ASN A 121 8.33 5.68 -12.10
CA ASN A 121 6.92 5.49 -11.78
C ASN A 121 6.04 6.60 -12.39
N GLU A 122 6.09 6.71 -13.72
CA GLU A 122 5.23 7.57 -14.54
C GLU A 122 3.83 6.92 -14.58
N GLY A 123 2.88 7.50 -13.85
CA GLY A 123 1.51 7.01 -13.79
C GLY A 123 1.01 6.78 -12.38
N LYS A 124 0.74 5.55 -11.97
CA LYS A 124 0.24 5.24 -10.62
C LYS A 124 1.41 5.10 -9.64
N ARG A 125 1.55 6.02 -8.69
CA ARG A 125 2.58 5.96 -7.64
C ARG A 125 2.47 4.66 -6.83
N PHE A 126 3.59 4.16 -6.31
CA PHE A 126 3.58 3.05 -5.36
C PHE A 126 2.88 3.46 -4.06
N SER A 127 2.05 2.56 -3.54
CA SER A 127 1.47 2.69 -2.20
C SER A 127 2.55 2.58 -1.12
N GLU A 128 2.25 3.02 0.11
CA GLU A 128 3.19 2.90 1.23
C GLU A 128 3.56 1.42 1.49
N LEU A 129 2.65 0.48 1.26
CA LEU A 129 2.90 -0.96 1.42
C LEU A 129 3.81 -1.51 0.31
N GLU A 130 3.61 -1.10 -0.94
CA GLU A 130 4.49 -1.47 -2.05
C GLU A 130 5.90 -0.89 -1.85
N CYS A 131 6.01 0.35 -1.38
CA CYS A 131 7.29 0.94 -0.96
C CYS A 131 7.94 0.12 0.16
N ALA A 132 7.16 -0.31 1.16
CA ALA A 132 7.65 -1.12 2.27
C ALA A 132 8.28 -2.44 1.79
N ILE A 133 7.61 -3.15 0.88
CA ILE A 133 8.12 -4.39 0.29
C ILE A 133 9.44 -4.14 -0.45
N MET A 134 9.53 -3.06 -1.22
CA MET A 134 10.77 -2.69 -1.91
C MET A 134 11.89 -2.34 -0.93
N PHE A 135 11.62 -1.51 0.09
CA PHE A 135 12.62 -1.13 1.10
C PHE A 135 13.11 -2.33 1.91
N ARG A 136 12.23 -3.30 2.20
CA ARG A 136 12.63 -4.57 2.84
C ARG A 136 13.60 -5.35 1.96
N ARG A 137 13.36 -5.45 0.64
CA ARG A 137 14.31 -6.08 -0.29
C ARG A 137 15.67 -5.41 -0.26
N PHE A 138 15.72 -4.08 -0.30
CA PHE A 138 17.00 -3.37 -0.22
C PHE A 138 17.75 -3.67 1.07
N LYS A 139 17.02 -3.82 2.18
CA LYS A 139 17.61 -4.20 3.47
C LYS A 139 18.11 -5.65 3.49
N GLU A 140 17.29 -6.59 3.01
CA GLU A 140 17.54 -8.04 3.15
C GLU A 140 18.42 -8.60 2.04
N GLU A 141 18.23 -8.17 0.78
CA GLU A 141 18.94 -8.70 -0.37
C GLU A 141 20.27 -7.96 -0.64
N PHE A 142 20.31 -6.65 -0.36
CA PHE A 142 21.48 -5.82 -0.66
C PHE A 142 22.18 -5.25 0.58
N GLY A 143 21.69 -5.51 1.79
CA GLY A 143 22.31 -5.12 3.06
C GLY A 143 22.25 -3.63 3.39
N TYR A 144 21.40 -2.84 2.72
CA TYR A 144 21.28 -1.40 2.97
C TYR A 144 20.64 -1.09 4.32
N SER A 145 21.19 -0.12 5.03
CA SER A 145 20.57 0.52 6.18
C SER A 145 19.39 1.39 5.76
N GLN A 146 18.50 1.73 6.69
CA GLN A 146 17.38 2.63 6.41
C GLN A 146 17.84 4.03 5.95
N VAL A 147 18.98 4.50 6.43
CA VAL A 147 19.56 5.80 6.03
C VAL A 147 20.03 5.75 4.58
N GLU A 148 20.77 4.72 4.18
CA GLU A 148 21.22 4.54 2.79
C GLU A 148 20.04 4.37 1.83
N ILE A 149 18.99 3.63 2.23
CA ILE A 149 17.74 3.53 1.45
C ILE A 149 17.10 4.91 1.30
N ALA A 150 17.04 5.70 2.38
CA ALA A 150 16.46 7.04 2.35
C ALA A 150 17.21 7.97 1.38
N GLU A 151 18.53 7.96 1.42
CA GLU A 151 19.39 8.72 0.49
C GLU A 151 19.20 8.27 -0.96
N LYS A 152 19.26 6.95 -1.20
CA LYS A 152 19.11 6.35 -2.53
C LYS A 152 17.78 6.69 -3.20
N PHE A 153 16.69 6.68 -2.46
CA PHE A 153 15.35 6.98 -2.96
C PHE A 153 14.89 8.43 -2.74
N LYS A 154 15.78 9.30 -2.23
CA LYS A 154 15.47 10.72 -1.93
C LYS A 154 14.23 10.86 -1.05
N LYS A 155 14.15 10.04 0.00
CA LYS A 155 13.10 10.03 1.01
C LYS A 155 13.68 10.33 2.38
N SER A 156 12.84 10.71 3.35
CA SER A 156 13.30 10.84 4.74
C SER A 156 13.43 9.46 5.40
N PRO A 157 14.40 9.25 6.32
CA PRO A 157 14.49 8.02 7.10
C PRO A 157 13.19 7.69 7.86
N ALA A 158 12.49 8.72 8.34
CA ALA A 158 11.17 8.58 8.97
C ALA A 158 10.12 7.99 8.01
N PHE A 159 10.16 8.34 6.72
CA PHE A 159 9.28 7.74 5.72
C PHE A 159 9.61 6.26 5.50
N ILE A 160 10.91 5.91 5.40
CA ILE A 160 11.34 4.52 5.26
C ILE A 160 10.86 3.67 6.44
N SER A 161 11.14 4.12 7.67
CA SER A 161 10.71 3.45 8.91
C SER A 161 9.18 3.29 8.96
N LYS A 162 8.44 4.36 8.61
CA LYS A 162 6.99 4.38 8.55
C LYS A 162 6.41 3.41 7.52
N CYS A 163 7.07 3.22 6.37
CA CYS A 163 6.68 2.21 5.41
C CYS A 163 6.96 0.80 5.94
N LEU A 164 8.18 0.55 6.42
CA LEU A 164 8.61 -0.76 6.90
C LEU A 164 7.71 -1.28 8.03
N SER A 165 7.24 -0.41 8.95
CA SER A 165 6.32 -0.80 10.02
C SER A 165 4.99 -1.39 9.53
N LEU A 166 4.62 -1.20 8.26
CA LEU A 166 3.43 -1.84 7.69
C LEU A 166 3.61 -3.35 7.49
N LEU A 167 4.84 -3.82 7.35
CA LEU A 167 5.15 -5.23 7.17
C LEU A 167 5.13 -6.02 8.49
N ASP A 168 5.15 -5.31 9.62
CA ASP A 168 5.02 -5.89 10.97
C ASP A 168 3.55 -6.07 11.37
N LEU A 169 2.61 -5.58 10.55
CA LEU A 169 1.18 -5.71 10.80
C LEU A 169 0.69 -7.13 10.50
N PRO A 170 -0.39 -7.60 11.16
CA PRO A 170 -1.07 -8.83 10.78
C PRO A 170 -1.39 -8.88 9.28
N GLN A 171 -1.26 -10.06 8.68
CA GLN A 171 -1.49 -10.25 7.24
C GLN A 171 -2.86 -9.72 6.79
N TYR A 172 -3.89 -9.91 7.62
CA TYR A 172 -5.23 -9.38 7.36
C TYR A 172 -5.23 -7.86 7.12
N LEU A 173 -4.50 -7.09 7.93
CA LEU A 173 -4.40 -5.63 7.77
C LEU A 173 -3.62 -5.27 6.50
N GLN A 174 -2.52 -5.98 6.24
CA GLN A 174 -1.73 -5.78 5.02
C GLN A 174 -2.58 -6.03 3.76
N ASP A 175 -3.39 -7.09 3.73
CA ASP A 175 -4.28 -7.39 2.61
C ASP A 175 -5.34 -6.29 2.44
N LYS A 176 -5.90 -5.77 3.53
CA LYS A 176 -6.87 -4.66 3.47
C LYS A 176 -6.24 -3.35 3.00
N ILE A 177 -4.96 -3.10 3.31
CA ILE A 177 -4.21 -1.97 2.76
C ILE A 177 -3.96 -2.18 1.26
N ALA A 178 -3.52 -3.37 0.87
CA ALA A 178 -3.24 -3.71 -0.53
C ALA A 178 -4.47 -3.54 -1.43
N ASN A 179 -5.66 -3.91 -0.93
CA ASN A 179 -6.94 -3.78 -1.63
C ASN A 179 -7.52 -2.36 -1.57
N GLY A 180 -6.87 -1.40 -0.90
CA GLY A 180 -7.38 -0.05 -0.73
C GLY A 180 -8.57 0.09 0.23
N GLU A 181 -8.94 -0.99 0.93
CA GLU A 181 -10.05 -1.00 1.88
C GLU A 181 -9.69 -0.32 3.22
N LEU A 182 -8.40 -0.35 3.61
CA LEU A 182 -7.88 0.27 4.84
C LEU A 182 -6.71 1.19 4.50
N SER A 183 -6.73 2.42 5.01
CA SER A 183 -5.59 3.32 4.81
C SER A 183 -4.39 2.90 5.67
N ALA A 184 -3.17 3.07 5.15
CA ALA A 184 -1.93 2.75 5.88
C ALA A 184 -1.83 3.50 7.23
N LYS A 185 -2.35 4.75 7.28
CA LYS A 185 -2.40 5.54 8.52
C LYS A 185 -3.35 4.89 9.55
N ALA A 186 -4.52 4.43 9.11
CA ALA A 186 -5.50 3.77 9.98
C ALA A 186 -4.95 2.44 10.53
N ALA A 187 -4.25 1.68 9.69
CA ALA A 187 -3.63 0.42 10.11
C ALA A 187 -2.54 0.63 11.18
N ARG A 188 -1.69 1.66 11.03
CA ARG A 188 -0.69 2.01 12.06
C ARG A 188 -1.35 2.47 13.36
N GLU A 189 -2.42 3.22 13.30
CA GLU A 189 -3.19 3.64 14.49
C GLU A 189 -3.75 2.43 15.24
N ILE A 190 -4.29 1.45 14.52
CA ILE A 190 -4.75 0.20 15.11
C ILE A 190 -3.59 -0.53 15.81
N SER A 191 -2.45 -0.68 15.13
CA SER A 191 -1.28 -1.37 15.68
C SER A 191 -0.70 -0.67 16.93
N SER A 192 -0.67 0.66 16.93
CA SER A 192 -0.21 1.42 18.10
C SER A 192 -1.17 1.35 19.29
N THR A 193 -2.45 1.07 19.04
CA THR A 193 -3.49 1.03 20.08
C THR A 193 -3.65 -0.36 20.69
N TYR A 194 -3.48 -1.41 19.88
CA TYR A 194 -3.70 -2.80 20.30
C TYR A 194 -2.41 -3.61 20.18
N ALA A 195 -1.98 -4.19 21.31
CA ALA A 195 -0.77 -5.02 21.36
C ALA A 195 -0.96 -6.41 20.71
N HIS A 196 -2.18 -6.97 20.79
CA HIS A 196 -2.45 -8.32 20.31
C HIS A 196 -3.04 -8.31 18.90
N GLU A 197 -2.57 -9.23 18.06
CA GLU A 197 -3.00 -9.38 16.66
C GLU A 197 -4.52 -9.53 16.52
N ASN A 198 -5.15 -10.38 17.36
CA ASN A 198 -6.60 -10.61 17.33
C ASN A 198 -7.38 -9.32 17.58
N ASP A 199 -6.90 -8.44 18.45
CA ASP A 199 -7.54 -7.16 18.75
C ASP A 199 -7.36 -6.18 17.60
N GLN A 200 -6.17 -6.18 16.98
CA GLN A 200 -5.92 -5.38 15.77
C GLN A 200 -6.85 -5.78 14.62
N VAL A 201 -7.01 -7.08 14.37
CA VAL A 201 -7.91 -7.61 13.33
C VAL A 201 -9.37 -7.25 13.64
N ARG A 202 -9.79 -7.38 14.91
CA ARG A 202 -11.16 -7.01 15.34
C ARG A 202 -11.42 -5.51 15.15
N ALA A 203 -10.48 -4.65 15.54
CA ALA A 203 -10.58 -3.22 15.36
C ALA A 203 -10.65 -2.83 13.87
N ALA A 204 -9.83 -3.45 13.02
CA ALA A 204 -9.87 -3.26 11.58
C ALA A 204 -11.25 -3.66 10.99
N LYS A 205 -11.78 -4.82 11.37
CA LYS A 205 -13.12 -5.27 10.94
C LYS A 205 -14.22 -4.28 11.34
N THR A 206 -14.15 -3.73 12.56
CA THR A 206 -15.11 -2.72 13.03
C THR A 206 -14.99 -1.43 12.22
N ALA A 207 -13.77 -0.92 12.01
CA ALA A 207 -13.55 0.29 11.21
C ALA A 207 -14.03 0.13 9.75
N LEU A 208 -13.82 -1.06 9.14
CA LEU A 208 -14.32 -1.39 7.81
C LEU A 208 -15.85 -1.41 7.74
N ARG A 209 -16.52 -1.98 8.76
CA ARG A 209 -18.01 -1.95 8.85
C ARG A 209 -18.52 -0.52 8.97
N THR A 210 -17.90 0.30 9.81
CA THR A 210 -18.24 1.71 9.98
C THR A 210 -18.06 2.49 8.68
N ALA A 211 -16.95 2.26 7.96
CA ALA A 211 -16.72 2.89 6.66
C ALA A 211 -17.82 2.51 5.66
N LYS A 212 -18.15 1.21 5.57
CA LYS A 212 -19.21 0.70 4.67
C LYS A 212 -20.59 1.27 5.02
N ALA A 213 -20.93 1.35 6.31
CA ALA A 213 -22.18 1.97 6.76
C ALA A 213 -22.27 3.46 6.39
N ASN A 214 -21.12 4.14 6.30
CA ASN A 214 -21.01 5.53 5.86
C ASN A 214 -20.86 5.69 4.32
N GLY A 215 -21.08 4.63 3.54
CA GLY A 215 -20.99 4.65 2.08
C GLY A 215 -19.57 4.79 1.54
N LYS A 216 -18.52 4.49 2.34
CA LYS A 216 -17.12 4.60 1.96
C LYS A 216 -16.54 3.24 1.57
N THR A 217 -15.66 3.24 0.58
CA THR A 217 -14.90 2.05 0.17
C THR A 217 -13.67 1.81 1.04
N THR A 218 -13.12 2.88 1.64
CA THR A 218 -11.87 2.84 2.42
C THR A 218 -12.10 3.31 3.86
N ALA A 219 -11.71 2.50 4.84
CA ALA A 219 -11.65 2.91 6.23
C ALA A 219 -10.40 3.75 6.50
N THR A 220 -10.61 4.94 7.04
CA THR A 220 -9.56 5.90 7.39
C THR A 220 -9.39 5.98 8.90
N ASN A 221 -8.45 6.81 9.36
CA ASN A 221 -8.25 7.04 10.79
C ASN A 221 -9.51 7.54 11.51
N LYS A 222 -10.41 8.22 10.81
CA LYS A 222 -11.68 8.69 11.38
C LYS A 222 -12.58 7.53 11.83
N GLU A 223 -12.72 6.51 11.00
CA GLU A 223 -13.50 5.31 11.30
C GLU A 223 -12.84 4.48 12.41
N VAL A 224 -11.51 4.42 12.46
CA VAL A 224 -10.77 3.77 13.56
C VAL A 224 -11.02 4.51 14.87
N GLN A 225 -10.91 5.83 14.91
CA GLN A 225 -11.17 6.63 16.11
C GLN A 225 -12.63 6.53 16.60
N SER A 226 -13.58 6.45 15.68
CA SER A 226 -14.99 6.19 16.04
C SER A 226 -15.12 4.81 16.69
N ALA A 227 -14.59 3.77 16.07
CA ALA A 227 -14.61 2.41 16.61
C ALA A 227 -13.94 2.28 18.00
N LEU A 228 -12.85 3.05 18.22
CA LEU A 228 -12.17 3.12 19.51
C LEU A 228 -13.01 3.77 20.60
N LYS A 229 -13.74 4.85 20.27
CA LYS A 229 -14.66 5.50 21.21
C LYS A 229 -15.79 4.56 21.61
N ASP A 230 -16.41 3.91 20.62
CA ASP A 230 -17.50 2.95 20.84
C ASP A 230 -17.04 1.77 21.71
N SER A 231 -15.83 1.26 21.47
CA SER A 231 -15.23 0.17 22.27
C SER A 231 -14.95 0.60 23.71
N LYS A 232 -14.41 1.80 23.95
CA LYS A 232 -14.17 2.34 25.29
C LYS A 232 -15.49 2.54 26.04
N GLN A 233 -16.51 3.06 25.38
CA GLN A 233 -17.83 3.26 25.96
C GLN A 233 -18.50 1.92 26.29
N ALA A 234 -18.44 0.94 25.38
CA ALA A 234 -18.96 -0.41 25.62
C ALA A 234 -18.26 -1.09 26.81
N LYS A 235 -16.93 -0.93 26.93
CA LYS A 235 -16.17 -1.45 28.08
C LYS A 235 -16.60 -0.79 29.38
N ALA A 236 -16.76 0.53 29.41
CA ALA A 236 -17.19 1.27 30.59
C ALA A 236 -18.61 0.84 31.03
N ILE A 237 -19.52 0.63 30.07
CA ILE A 237 -20.87 0.12 30.34
C ILE A 237 -20.79 -1.32 30.91
N ALA A 238 -19.97 -2.19 30.33
CA ALA A 238 -19.82 -3.57 30.81
C ALA A 238 -19.20 -3.62 32.21
N ASP A 239 -18.25 -2.74 32.54
CA ASP A 239 -17.65 -2.64 33.86
C ASP A 239 -18.69 -2.12 34.89
N ALA A 240 -19.49 -1.12 34.53
CA ALA A 240 -20.58 -0.63 35.34
C ALA A 240 -21.64 -1.71 35.61
N LEU A 241 -22.04 -2.45 34.59
CA LEU A 241 -23.01 -3.56 34.73
C LEU A 241 -22.46 -4.68 35.64
N ARG A 242 -21.16 -5.01 35.55
CA ARG A 242 -20.53 -5.98 36.44
C ARG A 242 -20.55 -5.52 37.91
N SER A 243 -20.32 -4.24 38.14
CA SER A 243 -20.38 -3.67 39.49
C SER A 243 -21.80 -3.71 40.07
N VAL A 244 -22.80 -3.42 39.24
CA VAL A 244 -24.21 -3.55 39.63
C VAL A 244 -24.59 -5.00 39.91
N TRP A 245 -24.16 -5.94 39.05
CA TRP A 245 -24.40 -7.37 39.22
C TRP A 245 -23.78 -7.91 40.51
N ALA A 246 -22.50 -7.58 40.77
CA ALA A 246 -21.80 -7.97 41.99
C ALA A 246 -22.50 -7.45 43.27
N TYR A 247 -23.07 -6.26 43.19
CA TYR A 247 -23.88 -5.71 44.28
C TYR A 247 -25.16 -6.52 44.50
N LEU A 248 -25.87 -6.87 43.41
CA LEU A 248 -27.14 -7.61 43.51
C LEU A 248 -26.97 -9.08 43.95
N ASP A 249 -25.87 -9.71 43.59
CA ASP A 249 -25.57 -11.14 43.92
C ASP A 249 -25.17 -11.33 45.39
N GLY A 250 -24.70 -10.25 46.05
CA GLY A 250 -24.29 -10.25 47.46
C GLY A 250 -25.38 -9.87 48.47
N GLU A 251 -26.55 -9.37 48.02
CA GLU A 251 -27.55 -8.79 48.90
C GLU A 251 -28.88 -9.60 48.89
N LYS A 252 -29.36 -9.97 50.07
CA LYS A 252 -30.68 -10.61 50.24
C LYS A 252 -31.90 -9.66 50.01
N THR A 253 -31.66 -8.35 50.12
CA THR A 253 -32.65 -7.28 49.85
C THR A 253 -31.97 -6.14 49.09
N VAL A 254 -32.57 -5.71 47.98
CA VAL A 254 -32.04 -4.62 47.15
C VAL A 254 -32.32 -3.28 47.81
N ASP A 255 -31.26 -2.59 48.22
CA ASP A 255 -31.35 -1.18 48.62
C ASP A 255 -31.40 -0.32 47.36
N VAL A 256 -32.60 0.18 47.03
CA VAL A 256 -32.87 0.95 45.80
C VAL A 256 -32.09 2.28 45.77
N ASP A 257 -31.96 2.95 46.93
CA ASP A 257 -31.24 4.23 46.98
C ASP A 257 -29.73 4.05 46.75
N ARG A 258 -29.15 2.94 47.25
CA ARG A 258 -27.76 2.58 47.00
C ARG A 258 -27.52 2.14 45.56
N LEU A 259 -28.47 1.42 44.97
CA LEU A 259 -28.45 1.05 43.54
C LEU A 259 -28.50 2.31 42.65
N ILE A 260 -29.36 3.26 42.96
CA ILE A 260 -29.49 4.54 42.25
C ILE A 260 -28.17 5.32 42.34
N LYS A 261 -27.54 5.41 43.52
CA LYS A 261 -26.23 6.08 43.69
C LYS A 261 -25.13 5.38 42.92
N LEU A 262 -25.15 4.08 42.82
CA LEU A 262 -24.19 3.29 42.06
C LEU A 262 -24.35 3.50 40.53
N LEU A 263 -25.58 3.58 40.06
CA LEU A 263 -25.92 3.92 38.68
C LEU A 263 -25.58 5.39 38.36
N ASP A 264 -25.82 6.31 39.27
CA ASP A 264 -25.48 7.73 39.10
C ASP A 264 -23.98 8.01 39.17
N SER A 265 -23.23 7.22 39.94
CA SER A 265 -21.78 7.33 40.00
C SER A 265 -21.08 6.86 38.71
N THR A 266 -21.76 6.09 37.86
CA THR A 266 -21.27 5.64 36.56
C THR A 266 -21.74 6.61 35.47
N SER A 267 -21.00 7.72 35.30
CA SER A 267 -21.30 8.77 34.28
C SER A 267 -21.46 8.19 32.87
N SER A 268 -20.86 7.05 32.58
CA SER A 268 -20.96 6.32 31.31
C SER A 268 -22.34 5.70 31.08
N LEU A 269 -22.97 5.15 32.15
CA LEU A 269 -24.31 4.54 32.04
C LEU A 269 -25.35 5.61 31.91
N HIS A 270 -25.22 6.71 32.66
CA HIS A 270 -26.10 7.86 32.57
C HIS A 270 -26.07 8.54 31.19
N SER A 271 -24.89 8.70 30.61
CA SER A 271 -24.71 9.20 29.22
C SER A 271 -25.36 8.27 28.19
N ALA A 272 -25.14 6.95 28.29
CA ALA A 272 -25.73 5.98 27.39
C ALA A 272 -27.26 5.91 27.48
N MET A 273 -27.80 6.00 28.69
CA MET A 273 -29.28 6.08 28.91
C MET A 273 -29.88 7.38 28.37
N LYS A 274 -29.13 8.48 28.45
CA LYS A 274 -29.59 9.79 27.95
C LYS A 274 -29.60 9.81 26.40
N GLU A 275 -28.59 9.17 25.76
CA GLU A 275 -28.56 8.99 24.31
C GLU A 275 -29.67 8.04 23.82
N TYR A 276 -29.92 6.94 24.52
CA TYR A 276 -31.00 6.01 24.20
C TYR A 276 -32.41 6.68 24.33
N LYS A 277 -32.61 7.55 25.33
CA LYS A 277 -33.85 8.33 25.46
C LYS A 277 -34.02 9.40 24.38
N LYS A 278 -32.93 9.88 23.77
CA LYS A 278 -33.01 10.84 22.66
C LYS A 278 -33.24 10.15 21.30
N ALA A 279 -32.93 8.85 21.20
CA ALA A 279 -33.12 8.07 19.99
C ALA A 279 -34.48 7.40 19.84
N LYS A 280 -35.33 7.50 20.90
CA LYS A 280 -36.75 7.17 20.89
C LYS A 280 -37.63 8.45 20.79
#